data_f0a703f260246c9fd7e138d793bb2960
#
_entry.id   f0a703f260246c9fd7e138d793bb2960
#
_cell.length_a   1.000
_cell.length_b   1.000
_cell.length_c   1.000
_cell.angle_alpha   90.00
_cell.angle_beta   90.00
_cell.angle_gamma   90.00
#
_symmetry.space_group_name_H-M   'P 1'
#
loop_
_entity.id
_entity.type
_entity.pdbx_description
1 polymer ?
#
loop_
_entity_poly.entity_id
_entity_poly.type
_entity_poly.pdbx_seq_one_letter_code
_entity_poly.pdbx_strand_id
1 'polypeptide(L)'
;MSRRLLTISILGFSVLLSGCASESASSPNSSSSAATNSESITLYSGRSEDLIAPLLASFTAETGIEVSVRYGESSEMAATILEEGENTKADVFLSQDAGALGAVSGEAKTFPFPEEVLNLVPAKYRSLDGSWVGVSGRSRVMAYNPELVTDVPKSVFDLADPGWKGRIAIAPTNASFQSFVTGMRVTEGDEKTAEFLAAMKQNAVFYEKNSQILDAVENGEVAAGLLNHYYWFEKAAEIGNENMNSKISWFSDGDAGNLVNVAGVSLLSENPNALVFASWLLGETAQKYFLENTFEYSMTSDVAPDPSLPKLSEIKGPEIDLSDLSSLEQTLQLLSEAGLI
;
A
#
# COMPACT_ATOMS: atom_id res chain seq x y z
N MET A 1 66.60 -8.83 -11.52
CA MET A 1 67.23 -9.16 -12.83
C MET A 1 66.25 -8.88 -13.93
N SER A 2 66.48 -8.02 -14.65
CA SER A 2 66.71 -7.33 -15.93
C SER A 2 65.45 -6.56 -16.36
N ARG A 3 65.46 -5.36 -16.27
CA ARG A 3 65.68 -4.16 -17.13
C ARG A 3 65.70 -4.46 -18.63
N ARG A 4 64.80 -3.86 -19.40
CA ARG A 4 65.08 -3.12 -20.62
C ARG A 4 64.04 -2.08 -20.95
N LEU A 5 64.47 -0.83 -20.87
CA LEU A 5 63.97 0.34 -21.58
C LEU A 5 64.30 0.22 -23.07
N LEU A 6 63.48 0.77 -23.93
CA LEU A 6 63.97 1.43 -25.15
C LEU A 6 63.00 2.57 -25.56
N THR A 7 63.64 3.64 -25.87
CA THR A 7 63.22 5.02 -26.14
C THR A 7 63.06 5.32 -27.65
N ILE A 8 62.30 6.38 -27.94
CA ILE A 8 62.50 7.42 -29.00
C ILE A 8 62.06 7.08 -30.43
N SER A 9 61.15 7.89 -31.02
CA SER A 9 61.53 8.99 -31.93
C SER A 9 60.32 9.81 -32.39
N ILE A 10 60.55 11.11 -32.30
CA ILE A 10 59.79 12.25 -32.83
C ILE A 10 60.03 12.38 -34.33
N LEU A 11 59.04 12.71 -35.14
CA LEU A 11 59.22 13.53 -36.32
C LEU A 11 57.95 14.34 -36.60
N GLY A 12 58.11 15.64 -36.51
CA GLY A 12 57.09 16.65 -36.91
C GLY A 12 57.18 16.94 -38.41
N PHE A 13 56.05 17.38 -38.93
CA PHE A 13 56.07 18.12 -40.22
C PHE A 13 54.95 19.16 -40.18
N SER A 14 55.41 20.42 -40.18
CA SER A 14 54.57 21.63 -40.34
C SER A 14 54.47 21.98 -41.84
N VAL A 15 53.28 22.29 -42.32
CA VAL A 15 53.12 23.11 -43.54
C VAL A 15 51.99 24.09 -43.32
N LEU A 16 52.28 25.31 -43.64
CA LEU A 16 51.47 26.55 -43.53
C LEU A 16 50.70 26.89 -44.81
N LEU A 17 49.72 27.78 -44.60
CA LEU A 17 49.11 28.77 -45.57
C LEU A 17 48.03 28.22 -46.52
N SER A 18 46.93 28.87 -46.77
CA SER A 18 46.39 30.23 -46.76
C SER A 18 44.92 30.22 -47.04
N GLY A 19 44.13 30.92 -46.32
CA GLY A 19 43.33 32.09 -46.63
C GLY A 19 42.21 31.99 -47.66
N CYS A 20 41.00 32.22 -47.21
CA CYS A 20 40.11 33.23 -47.82
C CYS A 20 38.85 33.40 -46.95
N ALA A 21 38.57 34.62 -46.64
CA ALA A 21 37.40 35.06 -45.91
C ALA A 21 36.12 34.98 -46.82
N SER A 22 35.00 34.58 -46.18
CA SER A 22 33.68 35.04 -46.57
C SER A 22 32.81 35.11 -45.33
N GLU A 23 32.41 36.33 -44.99
CA GLU A 23 31.41 36.66 -44.00
C GLU A 23 30.10 35.99 -44.40
N SER A 24 29.54 35.26 -43.44
CA SER A 24 28.12 34.93 -43.44
C SER A 24 27.59 34.96 -42.04
N ALA A 25 26.52 35.71 -41.87
CA ALA A 25 25.85 36.10 -40.65
C ALA A 25 25.67 35.01 -39.60
N SER A 26 26.13 35.30 -38.40
CA SER A 26 25.83 34.56 -37.20
C SER A 26 24.39 34.81 -36.76
N SER A 27 23.52 33.82 -36.94
CA SER A 27 22.30 33.69 -36.14
C SER A 27 22.65 33.20 -34.76
N PRO A 28 22.12 33.80 -33.70
CA PRO A 28 22.31 33.23 -32.36
C PRO A 28 21.50 31.93 -32.26
N ASN A 29 22.21 30.83 -32.19
CA ASN A 29 21.62 29.57 -31.86
C ASN A 29 21.20 29.63 -30.40
N SER A 30 19.93 29.94 -30.15
CA SER A 30 19.31 29.76 -28.85
C SER A 30 19.30 28.26 -28.55
N SER A 31 20.33 27.83 -27.83
CA SER A 31 20.26 26.56 -27.15
C SER A 31 19.18 26.69 -26.08
N SER A 32 17.94 26.43 -26.43
CA SER A 32 16.97 26.04 -25.44
C SER A 32 17.52 24.76 -24.83
N SER A 33 18.01 24.83 -23.61
CA SER A 33 18.12 23.65 -22.77
C SER A 33 16.70 23.11 -22.64
N ALA A 34 16.34 22.17 -23.52
CA ALA A 34 15.24 21.29 -23.26
C ALA A 34 15.57 20.66 -21.90
N ALA A 35 14.78 20.97 -20.90
CA ALA A 35 14.74 20.18 -19.68
C ALA A 35 14.56 18.74 -20.20
N THR A 36 15.56 17.90 -19.96
CA THR A 36 15.46 16.46 -20.20
C THR A 36 14.33 16.02 -19.31
N ASN A 37 13.14 15.85 -19.87
CA ASN A 37 12.10 15.11 -19.18
C ASN A 37 12.75 13.77 -18.81
N SER A 38 12.89 13.53 -17.52
CA SER A 38 13.31 12.24 -17.01
C SER A 38 12.30 11.23 -17.55
N GLU A 39 12.76 10.31 -18.44
CA GLU A 39 11.91 9.24 -18.98
C GLU A 39 11.65 8.13 -17.93
N SER A 40 11.93 8.39 -16.66
CA SER A 40 11.83 7.42 -15.57
C SER A 40 11.35 8.05 -14.27
N ILE A 41 10.84 7.19 -13.39
CA ILE A 41 10.53 7.49 -11.98
C ILE A 41 11.23 6.51 -11.05
N THR A 42 11.50 6.95 -9.82
CA THR A 42 11.92 6.09 -8.71
C THR A 42 10.75 5.86 -7.77
N LEU A 43 10.36 4.59 -7.64
CA LEU A 43 9.25 4.15 -6.80
C LEU A 43 9.79 3.48 -5.54
N TYR A 44 9.42 3.98 -4.36
CA TYR A 44 9.57 3.24 -3.11
C TYR A 44 8.26 2.52 -2.84
N SER A 45 8.30 1.18 -2.81
CA SER A 45 7.11 0.33 -2.76
C SER A 45 7.04 -0.47 -1.48
N GLY A 46 5.96 -0.24 -0.72
CA GLY A 46 5.53 -1.11 0.38
C GLY A 46 4.69 -2.32 -0.08
N ARG A 47 4.47 -2.45 -1.41
CA ARG A 47 3.82 -3.61 -2.02
C ARG A 47 4.88 -4.56 -2.54
N SER A 48 4.66 -5.88 -2.41
CA SER A 48 5.59 -6.89 -2.88
C SER A 48 5.77 -6.87 -4.40
N GLU A 49 6.94 -7.29 -4.86
CA GLU A 49 7.25 -7.36 -6.29
C GLU A 49 6.27 -8.24 -7.05
N ASP A 50 6.00 -9.44 -6.56
CA ASP A 50 5.07 -10.39 -7.19
C ASP A 50 3.70 -9.78 -7.46
N LEU A 51 3.25 -8.89 -6.56
CA LEU A 51 1.94 -8.26 -6.66
C LEU A 51 1.89 -7.14 -7.69
N ILE A 52 2.94 -6.31 -7.80
CA ILE A 52 2.87 -5.09 -8.62
C ILE A 52 3.76 -5.11 -9.87
N ALA A 53 4.69 -6.03 -10.02
CA ALA A 53 5.54 -6.08 -11.22
C ALA A 53 4.73 -6.19 -12.54
N PRO A 54 3.64 -7.00 -12.63
CA PRO A 54 2.80 -7.01 -13.83
C PRO A 54 2.11 -5.66 -14.09
N LEU A 55 1.71 -4.96 -13.02
CA LEU A 55 1.09 -3.64 -13.10
C LEU A 55 2.08 -2.58 -13.61
N LEU A 56 3.32 -2.58 -13.09
CA LEU A 56 4.39 -1.69 -13.54
C LEU A 56 4.80 -1.94 -14.99
N ALA A 57 4.83 -3.21 -15.41
CA ALA A 57 5.09 -3.57 -16.80
C ALA A 57 4.01 -3.00 -17.74
N SER A 58 2.73 -3.04 -17.33
CA SER A 58 1.63 -2.44 -18.08
C SER A 58 1.76 -0.92 -18.16
N PHE A 59 2.12 -0.25 -17.07
CA PHE A 59 2.39 1.18 -17.05
C PHE A 59 3.49 1.57 -18.03
N THR A 60 4.65 0.89 -17.97
CA THR A 60 5.77 1.15 -18.89
C THR A 60 5.37 0.88 -20.35
N ALA A 61 4.61 -0.18 -20.63
CA ALA A 61 4.16 -0.50 -21.97
C ALA A 61 3.19 0.56 -22.53
N GLU A 62 2.32 1.14 -21.71
CA GLU A 62 1.34 2.15 -22.14
C GLU A 62 1.94 3.55 -22.26
N THR A 63 2.91 3.91 -21.41
CA THR A 63 3.41 5.28 -21.27
C THR A 63 4.83 5.48 -21.81
N GLY A 64 5.62 4.42 -21.91
CA GLY A 64 7.06 4.49 -22.21
C GLY A 64 7.92 4.96 -21.03
N ILE A 65 7.33 5.22 -19.84
CA ILE A 65 8.04 5.68 -18.65
C ILE A 65 8.59 4.48 -17.90
N GLU A 66 9.90 4.46 -17.68
CA GLU A 66 10.57 3.42 -16.90
C GLU A 66 10.37 3.61 -15.39
N VAL A 67 10.22 2.52 -14.64
CA VAL A 67 10.06 2.55 -13.18
C VAL A 67 11.21 1.81 -12.51
N SER A 68 12.04 2.55 -11.77
CA SER A 68 13.06 1.97 -10.89
C SER A 68 12.44 1.76 -9.50
N VAL A 69 12.41 0.51 -9.00
CA VAL A 69 11.70 0.19 -7.77
C VAL A 69 12.66 -0.19 -6.63
N ARG A 70 12.41 0.37 -5.45
CA ARG A 70 12.94 -0.12 -4.18
C ARG A 70 11.78 -0.77 -3.42
N TYR A 71 11.87 -2.07 -3.19
CA TYR A 71 10.88 -2.85 -2.44
C TYR A 71 11.25 -2.96 -0.96
N GLY A 72 10.25 -2.97 -0.10
CA GLY A 72 10.36 -3.21 1.35
C GLY A 72 8.98 -3.20 2.01
N GLU A 73 8.92 -3.31 3.32
CA GLU A 73 7.68 -3.11 4.05
C GLU A 73 7.29 -1.62 4.04
N SER A 74 5.98 -1.31 4.07
CA SER A 74 5.51 0.09 4.01
C SER A 74 6.10 0.96 5.10
N SER A 75 6.21 0.44 6.32
CA SER A 75 6.83 1.15 7.45
C SER A 75 8.34 1.36 7.28
N GLU A 76 9.04 0.39 6.68
CA GLU A 76 10.47 0.50 6.35
C GLU A 76 10.71 1.57 5.29
N MET A 77 9.89 1.58 4.23
CA MET A 77 10.00 2.59 3.17
C MET A 77 9.65 3.98 3.70
N ALA A 78 8.63 4.10 4.55
CA ALA A 78 8.31 5.37 5.21
C ALA A 78 9.47 5.86 6.08
N ALA A 79 10.03 5.01 6.95
CA ALA A 79 11.20 5.37 7.77
C ALA A 79 12.40 5.79 6.92
N THR A 80 12.66 5.08 5.81
CA THR A 80 13.71 5.45 4.86
C THR A 80 13.49 6.83 4.26
N ILE A 81 12.27 7.14 3.82
CA ILE A 81 11.92 8.46 3.25
C ILE A 81 12.13 9.58 4.29
N LEU A 82 11.70 9.33 5.54
CA LEU A 82 11.87 10.29 6.64
C LEU A 82 13.35 10.50 6.98
N GLU A 83 14.17 9.44 7.00
CA GLU A 83 15.61 9.52 7.25
C GLU A 83 16.35 10.24 6.10
N GLU A 84 16.00 9.95 4.84
CA GLU A 84 16.57 10.61 3.67
C GLU A 84 16.14 12.09 3.58
N GLY A 85 14.98 12.45 4.10
CA GLY A 85 14.43 13.81 4.13
C GLY A 85 14.40 14.46 2.74
N GLU A 86 14.91 15.68 2.60
CA GLU A 86 14.97 16.39 1.31
C GLU A 86 15.90 15.73 0.27
N ASN A 87 16.72 14.76 0.68
CA ASN A 87 17.63 14.01 -0.20
C ASN A 87 17.05 12.70 -0.70
N THR A 88 15.79 12.39 -0.38
CA THR A 88 15.14 11.18 -0.86
C THR A 88 15.27 11.05 -2.37
N LYS A 89 15.46 9.81 -2.84
CA LYS A 89 15.51 9.49 -4.27
C LYS A 89 14.16 9.06 -4.82
N ALA A 90 13.18 8.87 -3.94
CA ALA A 90 11.85 8.48 -4.35
C ALA A 90 11.11 9.65 -5.03
N ASP A 91 10.57 9.40 -6.19
CA ASP A 91 9.59 10.27 -6.84
C ASP A 91 8.19 9.99 -6.31
N VAL A 92 7.91 8.69 -6.04
CA VAL A 92 6.62 8.20 -5.55
C VAL A 92 6.84 7.22 -4.42
N PHE A 93 6.02 7.34 -3.39
CA PHE A 93 5.84 6.31 -2.36
C PHE A 93 4.51 5.58 -2.59
N LEU A 94 4.56 4.29 -2.88
CA LEU A 94 3.39 3.40 -2.96
C LEU A 94 3.33 2.56 -1.69
N SER A 95 2.44 2.91 -0.79
CA SER A 95 2.25 2.20 0.46
C SER A 95 1.16 1.14 0.37
N GLN A 96 1.30 0.07 1.13
CA GLN A 96 0.23 -0.91 1.32
C GLN A 96 -0.86 -0.43 2.27
N ASP A 97 -0.60 0.54 3.15
CA ASP A 97 -1.56 1.04 4.12
C ASP A 97 -1.50 2.55 4.31
N ALA A 98 -2.61 3.14 4.75
CA ALA A 98 -2.72 4.57 4.95
C ALA A 98 -1.90 5.10 6.15
N GLY A 99 -1.55 4.25 7.12
CA GLY A 99 -0.75 4.65 8.26
C GLY A 99 0.65 5.12 7.87
N ALA A 100 1.32 4.36 6.99
CA ALA A 100 2.64 4.76 6.48
C ALA A 100 2.55 6.01 5.58
N LEU A 101 1.45 6.19 4.81
CA LEU A 101 1.20 7.42 4.06
C LEU A 101 1.02 8.62 4.99
N GLY A 102 0.23 8.46 6.06
CA GLY A 102 0.03 9.49 7.07
C GLY A 102 1.33 9.89 7.78
N ALA A 103 2.18 8.92 8.11
CA ALA A 103 3.50 9.18 8.71
C ALA A 103 4.39 10.01 7.77
N VAL A 104 4.46 9.64 6.49
CA VAL A 104 5.24 10.38 5.49
C VAL A 104 4.67 11.77 5.27
N SER A 105 3.35 11.93 5.13
CA SER A 105 2.73 13.24 4.89
C SER A 105 2.83 14.19 6.07
N GLY A 106 2.93 13.67 7.31
CA GLY A 106 3.09 14.49 8.51
C GLY A 106 4.48 15.07 8.71
N GLU A 107 5.53 14.41 8.20
CA GLU A 107 6.91 14.73 8.52
C GLU A 107 7.82 14.97 7.30
N ALA A 108 7.51 14.41 6.14
CA ALA A 108 8.29 14.59 4.92
C ALA A 108 7.69 15.65 3.99
N LYS A 109 8.52 16.16 3.08
CA LYS A 109 8.05 17.02 2.00
C LYS A 109 7.27 16.18 0.99
N THR A 110 5.97 16.40 0.90
CA THR A 110 5.08 15.84 -0.11
C THR A 110 4.57 16.92 -1.05
N PHE A 111 4.14 16.52 -2.24
CA PHE A 111 3.54 17.40 -3.22
C PHE A 111 2.06 17.07 -3.33
N PRO A 112 1.15 18.04 -3.14
CA PRO A 112 -0.28 17.77 -3.15
C PRO A 112 -0.76 17.39 -4.55
N PHE A 113 -1.71 16.48 -4.59
CA PHE A 113 -2.38 16.09 -5.83
C PHE A 113 -3.30 17.21 -6.33
N PRO A 114 -3.39 17.40 -7.66
CA PRO A 114 -4.40 18.29 -8.27
C PRO A 114 -5.82 17.85 -7.93
N GLU A 115 -6.74 18.82 -7.83
CA GLU A 115 -8.15 18.54 -7.49
C GLU A 115 -8.83 17.53 -8.43
N GLU A 116 -8.49 17.54 -9.71
CA GLU A 116 -9.01 16.58 -10.67
C GLU A 116 -8.64 15.13 -10.36
N VAL A 117 -7.47 14.89 -9.77
CA VAL A 117 -7.04 13.56 -9.30
C VAL A 117 -7.71 13.22 -7.97
N LEU A 118 -7.72 14.17 -7.02
CA LEU A 118 -8.37 14.00 -5.71
C LEU A 118 -9.85 13.65 -5.86
N ASN A 119 -10.54 14.23 -6.83
CA ASN A 119 -11.98 14.02 -7.03
C ASN A 119 -12.33 12.66 -7.67
N LEU A 120 -11.34 11.90 -8.14
CA LEU A 120 -11.53 10.51 -8.57
C LEU A 120 -11.75 9.55 -7.39
N VAL A 121 -11.26 9.92 -6.21
CA VAL A 121 -11.26 9.06 -5.01
C VAL A 121 -12.20 9.63 -3.96
N PRO A 122 -13.09 8.82 -3.35
CA PRO A 122 -13.95 9.29 -2.25
C PRO A 122 -13.13 9.92 -1.11
N ALA A 123 -13.61 11.04 -0.56
CA ALA A 123 -12.87 11.84 0.41
C ALA A 123 -12.32 11.05 1.61
N LYS A 124 -13.03 10.02 2.07
CA LYS A 124 -12.60 9.15 3.18
C LYS A 124 -11.42 8.22 2.85
N TYR A 125 -11.00 8.14 1.58
CA TYR A 125 -9.89 7.29 1.12
C TYR A 125 -8.73 8.10 0.54
N ARG A 126 -8.60 9.35 0.95
CA ARG A 126 -7.49 10.26 0.61
C ARG A 126 -7.20 11.20 1.78
N SER A 127 -6.01 11.77 1.83
CA SER A 127 -5.68 12.77 2.86
C SER A 127 -6.51 14.05 2.70
N LEU A 128 -6.77 14.71 3.80
CA LEU A 128 -7.51 15.97 3.82
C LEU A 128 -6.74 17.12 3.13
N ASP A 129 -5.41 17.10 3.21
CA ASP A 129 -4.52 18.10 2.61
C ASP A 129 -4.07 17.76 1.17
N GLY A 130 -4.53 16.62 0.63
CA GLY A 130 -4.19 16.17 -0.72
C GLY A 130 -2.78 15.57 -0.84
N SER A 131 -2.10 15.27 0.23
CA SER A 131 -0.72 14.73 0.23
C SER A 131 -0.63 13.26 -0.21
N TRP A 132 -1.73 12.52 -0.15
CA TRP A 132 -1.82 11.14 -0.65
C TRP A 132 -3.24 10.81 -1.13
N VAL A 133 -3.33 9.81 -2.02
CA VAL A 133 -4.59 9.22 -2.49
C VAL A 133 -4.55 7.70 -2.40
N GLY A 134 -5.69 7.09 -2.03
CA GLY A 134 -5.87 5.65 -2.11
C GLY A 134 -5.96 5.17 -3.55
N VAL A 135 -5.36 4.02 -3.86
CA VAL A 135 -5.38 3.40 -5.19
C VAL A 135 -6.12 2.08 -5.21
N SER A 136 -6.15 1.35 -4.10
CA SER A 136 -6.97 0.15 -3.92
C SER A 136 -7.41 0.03 -2.46
N GLY A 137 -8.54 -0.65 -2.21
CA GLY A 137 -9.12 -0.78 -0.88
C GLY A 137 -9.26 -2.21 -0.41
N ARG A 138 -9.10 -2.43 0.89
CA ARG A 138 -9.34 -3.70 1.52
C ARG A 138 -10.16 -3.55 2.80
N SER A 139 -11.17 -4.40 2.95
CA SER A 139 -12.01 -4.43 4.13
C SER A 139 -11.53 -5.49 5.11
N ARG A 140 -11.49 -5.14 6.39
CA ARG A 140 -11.41 -6.12 7.47
C ARG A 140 -12.72 -6.91 7.52
N VAL A 141 -12.63 -8.21 7.77
CA VAL A 141 -13.79 -9.12 7.89
C VAL A 141 -13.51 -10.17 8.95
N MET A 142 -14.56 -10.85 9.37
CA MET A 142 -14.47 -12.10 10.09
C MET A 142 -14.71 -13.27 9.11
N ALA A 143 -13.72 -14.14 8.91
CA ALA A 143 -13.95 -15.45 8.32
C ALA A 143 -14.46 -16.40 9.40
N TYR A 144 -15.43 -17.25 9.09
CA TYR A 144 -16.00 -18.18 10.06
C TYR A 144 -16.45 -19.48 9.39
N ASN A 145 -16.38 -20.58 10.12
CA ASN A 145 -16.93 -21.85 9.71
C ASN A 145 -18.41 -21.93 10.16
N PRO A 146 -19.39 -22.02 9.22
CA PRO A 146 -20.81 -21.99 9.56
C PRO A 146 -21.30 -23.25 10.31
N GLU A 147 -20.54 -24.35 10.32
CA GLU A 147 -20.82 -25.50 11.15
C GLU A 147 -20.47 -25.27 12.62
N LEU A 148 -19.52 -24.34 12.90
CA LEU A 148 -19.03 -24.03 14.24
C LEU A 148 -19.59 -22.73 14.80
N VAL A 149 -20.06 -21.81 13.93
CA VAL A 149 -20.64 -20.51 14.29
C VAL A 149 -22.04 -20.40 13.71
N THR A 150 -23.05 -20.58 14.56
CA THR A 150 -24.47 -20.47 14.20
C THR A 150 -25.06 -19.10 14.44
N ASP A 151 -24.50 -18.34 15.40
CA ASP A 151 -24.87 -16.97 15.71
C ASP A 151 -23.64 -16.07 15.43
N VAL A 152 -23.70 -15.38 14.28
CA VAL A 152 -22.57 -14.54 13.81
C VAL A 152 -22.53 -13.25 14.62
N PRO A 153 -21.38 -12.91 15.24
CA PRO A 153 -21.21 -11.68 16.02
C PRO A 153 -21.60 -10.42 15.24
N LYS A 154 -22.26 -9.48 15.91
CA LYS A 154 -22.68 -8.21 15.33
C LYS A 154 -21.67 -7.10 15.57
N SER A 155 -20.80 -7.25 16.56
CA SER A 155 -19.69 -6.34 16.84
C SER A 155 -18.39 -7.13 16.98
N VAL A 156 -17.28 -6.53 16.59
CA VAL A 156 -15.96 -7.11 16.83
C VAL A 156 -15.69 -7.28 18.34
N PHE A 157 -16.32 -6.43 19.16
CA PHE A 157 -16.22 -6.50 20.62
C PHE A 157 -16.94 -7.72 21.22
N ASP A 158 -17.91 -8.32 20.49
CA ASP A 158 -18.57 -9.57 20.93
C ASP A 158 -17.57 -10.74 21.02
N LEU A 159 -16.43 -10.66 20.29
CA LEU A 159 -15.35 -11.63 20.35
C LEU A 159 -14.59 -11.61 21.68
N ALA A 160 -14.80 -10.58 22.52
CA ALA A 160 -14.27 -10.51 23.87
C ALA A 160 -14.99 -11.45 24.85
N ASP A 161 -16.17 -11.97 24.50
CA ASP A 161 -16.91 -12.92 25.33
C ASP A 161 -16.07 -14.20 25.54
N PRO A 162 -15.98 -14.72 26.79
CA PRO A 162 -15.23 -15.96 27.08
C PRO A 162 -15.68 -17.19 26.28
N GLY A 163 -16.87 -17.20 25.69
CA GLY A 163 -17.36 -18.24 24.80
C GLY A 163 -16.52 -18.40 23.52
N TRP A 164 -15.69 -17.40 23.19
CA TRP A 164 -14.75 -17.44 22.07
C TRP A 164 -13.38 -18.03 22.41
N LYS A 165 -13.16 -18.45 23.67
CA LYS A 165 -11.86 -19.01 24.08
C LYS A 165 -11.46 -20.24 23.26
N GLY A 166 -10.31 -20.13 22.57
CA GLY A 166 -9.77 -21.14 21.66
C GLY A 166 -10.55 -21.29 20.35
N ARG A 167 -11.49 -20.36 20.06
CA ARG A 167 -12.37 -20.40 18.88
C ARG A 167 -12.16 -19.27 17.89
N ILE A 168 -11.48 -18.21 18.27
CA ILE A 168 -11.15 -17.08 17.42
C ILE A 168 -9.65 -17.03 17.10
N ALA A 169 -9.26 -16.70 15.87
CA ALA A 169 -7.87 -16.56 15.44
C ALA A 169 -7.54 -15.12 15.08
N ILE A 170 -6.35 -14.66 15.47
CA ILE A 170 -5.78 -13.36 15.11
C ILE A 170 -4.29 -13.49 14.79
N ALA A 171 -3.72 -12.48 14.11
CA ALA A 171 -2.29 -12.40 13.79
C ALA A 171 -1.71 -11.08 14.36
N PRO A 172 -1.36 -11.02 15.65
CA PRO A 172 -0.99 -9.77 16.32
C PRO A 172 0.24 -9.07 15.75
N THR A 173 1.20 -9.83 15.22
CA THR A 173 2.44 -9.31 14.62
C THR A 173 2.26 -8.87 13.17
N ASN A 174 1.11 -9.16 12.56
CA ASN A 174 0.82 -8.79 11.17
C ASN A 174 0.43 -7.32 11.08
N ALA A 175 1.04 -6.58 10.15
CA ALA A 175 0.81 -5.14 9.96
C ALA A 175 -0.68 -4.78 9.74
N SER A 176 -1.46 -5.64 9.03
CA SER A 176 -2.88 -5.36 8.82
C SER A 176 -3.73 -5.52 10.09
N PHE A 177 -3.33 -6.38 11.03
CA PHE A 177 -3.97 -6.45 12.34
C PHE A 177 -3.59 -5.23 13.19
N GLN A 178 -2.34 -4.81 13.14
CA GLN A 178 -1.87 -3.61 13.85
C GLN A 178 -2.58 -2.35 13.34
N SER A 179 -2.71 -2.17 12.03
CA SER A 179 -3.51 -1.06 11.45
C SER A 179 -4.98 -1.13 11.89
N PHE A 180 -5.56 -2.33 11.96
CA PHE A 180 -6.93 -2.51 12.48
C PHE A 180 -7.05 -2.10 13.95
N VAL A 181 -6.10 -2.49 14.80
CA VAL A 181 -6.07 -2.08 16.22
C VAL A 181 -5.82 -0.58 16.35
N THR A 182 -4.99 0.02 15.47
CA THR A 182 -4.82 1.48 15.42
C THR A 182 -6.15 2.17 15.11
N GLY A 183 -6.89 1.68 14.10
CA GLY A 183 -8.22 2.21 13.77
C GLY A 183 -9.21 2.08 14.94
N MET A 184 -9.22 0.93 15.63
CA MET A 184 -10.03 0.72 16.83
C MET A 184 -9.65 1.74 17.92
N ARG A 185 -8.36 1.93 18.17
CA ARG A 185 -7.85 2.86 19.18
C ARG A 185 -8.26 4.30 18.89
N VAL A 186 -8.12 4.72 17.62
CA VAL A 186 -8.49 6.09 17.20
C VAL A 186 -9.99 6.35 17.31
N THR A 187 -10.82 5.36 17.01
CA THR A 187 -12.28 5.53 16.96
C THR A 187 -12.99 5.22 18.29
N GLU A 188 -12.47 4.30 19.07
CA GLU A 188 -13.10 3.78 20.29
C GLU A 188 -12.34 4.17 21.57
N GLY A 189 -11.11 4.66 21.43
CA GLY A 189 -10.22 5.04 22.52
C GLY A 189 -9.32 3.91 23.03
N ASP A 190 -8.25 4.31 23.72
CA ASP A 190 -7.21 3.41 24.20
C ASP A 190 -7.73 2.42 25.25
N GLU A 191 -8.60 2.85 26.18
CA GLU A 191 -9.14 2.02 27.26
C GLU A 191 -9.96 0.83 26.71
N LYS A 192 -10.94 1.11 25.84
CA LYS A 192 -11.78 0.08 25.23
C LYS A 192 -10.98 -0.87 24.35
N THR A 193 -9.97 -0.34 23.64
CA THR A 193 -9.05 -1.14 22.85
C THR A 193 -8.19 -2.05 23.71
N ALA A 194 -7.65 -1.55 24.84
CA ALA A 194 -6.88 -2.35 25.78
C ALA A 194 -7.71 -3.49 26.39
N GLU A 195 -8.99 -3.23 26.74
CA GLU A 195 -9.93 -4.25 27.20
C GLU A 195 -10.14 -5.36 26.15
N PHE A 196 -10.36 -4.96 24.87
CA PHE A 196 -10.50 -5.91 23.79
C PHE A 196 -9.22 -6.75 23.59
N LEU A 197 -8.04 -6.14 23.61
CA LEU A 197 -6.76 -6.84 23.47
C LEU A 197 -6.50 -7.80 24.62
N ALA A 198 -6.84 -7.42 25.85
CA ALA A 198 -6.75 -8.30 27.02
C ALA A 198 -7.67 -9.51 26.89
N ALA A 199 -8.88 -9.33 26.34
CA ALA A 199 -9.79 -10.45 26.06
C ALA A 199 -9.23 -11.33 24.92
N MET A 200 -8.69 -10.75 23.84
CA MET A 200 -8.05 -11.51 22.77
C MET A 200 -6.86 -12.33 23.26
N LYS A 201 -6.08 -11.83 24.24
CA LYS A 201 -5.01 -12.62 24.89
C LYS A 201 -5.53 -13.89 25.53
N GLN A 202 -6.75 -13.89 26.04
CA GLN A 202 -7.36 -15.04 26.71
C GLN A 202 -8.10 -15.97 25.73
N ASN A 203 -8.69 -15.37 24.68
CA ASN A 203 -9.63 -16.06 23.79
C ASN A 203 -8.97 -16.56 22.51
N ALA A 204 -7.99 -15.83 21.96
CA ALA A 204 -7.54 -16.08 20.61
C ALA A 204 -6.43 -17.13 20.51
N VAL A 205 -6.43 -17.82 19.37
CA VAL A 205 -5.31 -18.60 18.85
C VAL A 205 -4.48 -17.66 17.94
N PHE A 206 -3.16 -17.66 18.11
CA PHE A 206 -2.28 -16.71 17.41
C PHE A 206 -1.60 -17.37 16.22
N TYR A 207 -1.63 -16.65 15.10
CA TYR A 207 -0.94 -17.00 13.87
C TYR A 207 -0.04 -15.82 13.42
N GLU A 208 0.89 -16.08 12.51
CA GLU A 208 1.77 -15.04 11.95
C GLU A 208 1.13 -14.33 10.76
N LYS A 209 0.30 -15.05 9.97
CA LYS A 209 -0.26 -14.59 8.70
C LYS A 209 -1.76 -14.78 8.62
N ASN A 210 -2.44 -13.86 7.89
CA ASN A 210 -3.88 -13.97 7.64
C ASN A 210 -4.25 -15.23 6.82
N SER A 211 -3.38 -15.70 5.91
CA SER A 211 -3.60 -16.96 5.18
C SER A 211 -3.67 -18.17 6.11
N GLN A 212 -2.80 -18.22 7.14
CA GLN A 212 -2.84 -19.29 8.15
C GLN A 212 -4.11 -19.24 8.99
N ILE A 213 -4.62 -18.04 9.30
CA ILE A 213 -5.92 -17.88 9.98
C ILE A 213 -7.02 -18.49 9.12
N LEU A 214 -7.06 -18.16 7.82
CA LEU A 214 -8.06 -18.70 6.91
C LEU A 214 -7.96 -20.23 6.82
N ASP A 215 -6.76 -20.78 6.69
CA ASP A 215 -6.54 -22.23 6.65
C ASP A 215 -7.05 -22.91 7.92
N ALA A 216 -6.81 -22.32 9.08
CA ALA A 216 -7.30 -22.86 10.37
C ALA A 216 -8.84 -22.84 10.46
N VAL A 217 -9.50 -21.81 9.91
CA VAL A 217 -10.97 -21.74 9.82
C VAL A 217 -11.50 -22.79 8.84
N GLU A 218 -10.87 -22.92 7.66
CA GLU A 218 -11.22 -23.92 6.64
C GLU A 218 -11.12 -25.35 7.17
N ASN A 219 -10.08 -25.62 7.95
CA ASN A 219 -9.85 -26.95 8.55
C ASN A 219 -10.72 -27.19 9.80
N GLY A 220 -11.46 -26.20 10.30
CA GLY A 220 -12.25 -26.30 11.53
C GLY A 220 -11.41 -26.34 12.80
N GLU A 221 -10.14 -25.92 12.74
CA GLU A 221 -9.24 -25.84 13.90
C GLU A 221 -9.67 -24.71 14.86
N VAL A 222 -10.18 -23.62 14.28
CA VAL A 222 -10.85 -22.51 14.97
C VAL A 222 -12.21 -22.22 14.32
N ALA A 223 -13.10 -21.62 15.09
CA ALA A 223 -14.46 -21.33 14.58
C ALA A 223 -14.50 -20.09 13.70
N ALA A 224 -13.65 -19.10 13.97
CA ALA A 224 -13.57 -17.84 13.23
C ALA A 224 -12.17 -17.21 13.29
N GLY A 225 -11.93 -16.22 12.46
CA GLY A 225 -10.70 -15.46 12.45
C GLY A 225 -10.86 -14.06 11.84
N LEU A 226 -10.07 -13.10 12.30
CA LEU A 226 -10.05 -11.74 11.78
C LEU A 226 -8.98 -11.59 10.70
N LEU A 227 -9.38 -11.28 9.47
CA LEU A 227 -8.48 -11.15 8.32
C LEU A 227 -9.00 -10.11 7.31
N ASN A 228 -8.27 -9.85 6.23
CA ASN A 228 -8.74 -9.04 5.12
C ASN A 228 -9.54 -9.91 4.14
N HIS A 229 -10.59 -9.34 3.54
CA HIS A 229 -11.54 -10.05 2.68
C HIS A 229 -10.87 -10.79 1.52
N TYR A 230 -9.85 -10.20 0.88
CA TYR A 230 -9.24 -10.75 -0.34
C TYR A 230 -8.59 -12.12 -0.13
N TYR A 231 -8.08 -12.45 1.05
CA TYR A 231 -7.53 -13.80 1.33
C TYR A 231 -8.55 -14.91 1.10
N TRP A 232 -9.82 -14.64 1.43
CA TRP A 232 -10.89 -15.61 1.20
C TRP A 232 -11.13 -15.81 -0.30
N PHE A 233 -11.11 -14.72 -1.09
CA PHE A 233 -11.33 -14.78 -2.54
C PHE A 233 -10.14 -15.38 -3.29
N GLU A 234 -8.91 -15.09 -2.89
CA GLU A 234 -7.71 -15.74 -3.41
C GLU A 234 -7.80 -17.26 -3.23
N LYS A 235 -8.13 -17.72 -2.02
CA LYS A 235 -8.29 -19.16 -1.74
C LYS A 235 -9.46 -19.76 -2.51
N ALA A 236 -10.59 -19.09 -2.56
CA ALA A 236 -11.75 -19.54 -3.31
C ALA A 236 -11.49 -19.62 -4.83
N ALA A 237 -10.68 -18.71 -5.38
CA ALA A 237 -10.24 -18.79 -6.78
C ALA A 237 -9.30 -19.99 -7.02
N GLU A 238 -8.51 -20.38 -6.01
CA GLU A 238 -7.60 -21.53 -6.10
C GLU A 238 -8.33 -22.87 -6.03
N ILE A 239 -9.27 -23.04 -5.09
CA ILE A 239 -9.89 -24.36 -4.80
C ILE A 239 -11.34 -24.50 -5.30
N GLY A 240 -11.97 -23.40 -5.73
CA GLY A 240 -13.41 -23.33 -6.08
C GLY A 240 -14.26 -22.86 -4.89
N ASN A 241 -15.20 -21.95 -5.14
CA ASN A 241 -16.12 -21.41 -4.12
C ASN A 241 -16.92 -22.49 -3.41
N GLU A 242 -17.31 -23.54 -4.16
CA GLU A 242 -18.09 -24.68 -3.66
C GLU A 242 -17.30 -25.58 -2.69
N ASN A 243 -15.98 -25.45 -2.68
CA ASN A 243 -15.10 -26.24 -1.82
C ASN A 243 -14.66 -25.46 -0.56
N MET A 244 -15.10 -24.22 -0.41
CA MET A 244 -14.85 -23.41 0.79
C MET A 244 -15.73 -23.86 1.95
N ASN A 245 -15.13 -24.21 3.08
CA ASN A 245 -15.83 -24.52 4.33
C ASN A 245 -16.17 -23.28 5.14
N SER A 246 -15.52 -22.16 4.86
CA SER A 246 -15.75 -20.89 5.55
C SER A 246 -16.63 -19.93 4.76
N LYS A 247 -17.12 -18.92 5.46
CA LYS A 247 -17.78 -17.72 4.92
C LYS A 247 -17.11 -16.49 5.51
N ILE A 248 -17.32 -15.35 4.88
CA ILE A 248 -16.94 -14.05 5.46
C ILE A 248 -18.16 -13.26 5.88
N SER A 249 -17.99 -12.43 6.90
CA SER A 249 -19.03 -11.55 7.43
C SER A 249 -18.42 -10.23 7.85
N TRP A 250 -19.22 -9.17 7.69
CA TRP A 250 -19.02 -7.86 8.30
C TRP A 250 -19.81 -7.77 9.60
N PHE A 251 -19.41 -6.86 10.47
CA PHE A 251 -20.11 -6.51 11.68
C PHE A 251 -21.21 -5.47 11.39
N SER A 252 -21.90 -4.98 12.42
CA SER A 252 -22.91 -3.94 12.25
C SER A 252 -22.31 -2.64 11.70
N ASP A 253 -23.18 -1.79 11.14
CA ASP A 253 -22.80 -0.48 10.62
C ASP A 253 -22.03 0.36 11.65
N GLY A 254 -20.90 0.92 11.24
CA GLY A 254 -20.03 1.76 12.07
C GLY A 254 -19.09 1.00 13.01
N ASP A 255 -19.13 -0.33 13.03
CA ASP A 255 -18.27 -1.14 13.91
C ASP A 255 -16.79 -1.03 13.50
N ALA A 256 -15.91 -0.93 14.49
CA ALA A 256 -14.47 -0.89 14.28
C ALA A 256 -13.95 -2.11 13.49
N GLY A 257 -14.63 -3.25 13.58
CA GLY A 257 -14.34 -4.48 12.85
C GLY A 257 -14.52 -4.37 11.33
N ASN A 258 -15.19 -3.34 10.85
CA ASN A 258 -15.43 -3.07 9.42
C ASN A 258 -14.43 -2.07 8.83
N LEU A 259 -13.26 -1.88 9.45
CA LEU A 259 -12.27 -0.93 8.94
C LEU A 259 -11.93 -1.25 7.48
N VAL A 260 -12.09 -0.25 6.62
CA VAL A 260 -11.56 -0.25 5.26
C VAL A 260 -10.24 0.53 5.27
N ASN A 261 -9.15 -0.15 4.97
CA ASN A 261 -7.85 0.47 4.77
C ASN A 261 -7.51 0.50 3.27
N VAL A 262 -6.60 1.37 2.85
CA VAL A 262 -6.24 1.54 1.45
C VAL A 262 -4.74 1.34 1.23
N ALA A 263 -4.38 0.79 0.08
CA ALA A 263 -3.08 1.07 -0.50
C ALA A 263 -3.18 2.43 -1.20
N GLY A 264 -2.12 3.21 -1.16
CA GLY A 264 -2.16 4.56 -1.72
C GLY A 264 -0.78 5.09 -2.09
N VAL A 265 -0.77 6.24 -2.72
CA VAL A 265 0.44 6.90 -3.22
C VAL A 265 0.59 8.32 -2.69
N SER A 266 1.84 8.71 -2.42
CA SER A 266 2.27 10.09 -2.19
C SER A 266 3.28 10.50 -3.26
N LEU A 267 3.25 11.77 -3.67
CA LEU A 267 4.26 12.37 -4.55
C LEU A 267 5.37 12.98 -3.69
N LEU A 268 6.63 12.61 -3.96
CA LEU A 268 7.79 13.04 -3.19
C LEU A 268 8.74 13.95 -3.98
N SER A 269 8.47 14.18 -5.26
CA SER A 269 9.26 15.07 -6.13
C SER A 269 8.36 15.85 -7.09
N GLU A 270 8.95 16.85 -7.74
CA GLU A 270 8.32 17.62 -8.82
C GLU A 270 8.48 16.92 -10.20
N ASN A 271 8.92 15.68 -10.25
CA ASN A 271 8.99 14.91 -11.49
C ASN A 271 7.58 14.75 -12.07
N PRO A 272 7.29 15.32 -13.25
CA PRO A 272 5.94 15.26 -13.83
C PRO A 272 5.46 13.82 -14.08
N ASN A 273 6.39 12.88 -14.28
CA ASN A 273 6.07 11.47 -14.49
C ASN A 273 5.57 10.79 -13.21
N ALA A 274 5.88 11.32 -12.02
CA ALA A 274 5.33 10.85 -10.75
C ALA A 274 3.81 11.05 -10.70
N LEU A 275 3.32 12.22 -11.11
CA LEU A 275 1.88 12.49 -11.22
C LEU A 275 1.22 11.64 -12.33
N VAL A 276 1.92 11.44 -13.47
CA VAL A 276 1.42 10.53 -14.53
C VAL A 276 1.24 9.13 -13.99
N PHE A 277 2.22 8.60 -13.25
CA PHE A 277 2.14 7.27 -12.65
C PHE A 277 1.00 7.16 -11.64
N ALA A 278 0.90 8.10 -10.71
CA ALA A 278 -0.17 8.10 -9.70
C ALA A 278 -1.57 8.23 -10.35
N SER A 279 -1.72 9.06 -11.37
CA SER A 279 -2.97 9.19 -12.12
C SER A 279 -3.30 7.91 -12.91
N TRP A 280 -2.29 7.24 -13.47
CA TRP A 280 -2.47 5.98 -14.17
C TRP A 280 -2.94 4.85 -13.22
N LEU A 281 -2.46 4.83 -11.96
CA LEU A 281 -2.95 3.89 -10.95
C LEU A 281 -4.44 4.07 -10.64
N LEU A 282 -4.99 5.26 -10.88
CA LEU A 282 -6.42 5.56 -10.76
C LEU A 282 -7.19 5.35 -12.09
N GLY A 283 -6.48 4.99 -13.16
CA GLY A 283 -7.05 4.71 -14.48
C GLY A 283 -7.64 3.30 -14.59
N GLU A 284 -8.34 3.06 -15.70
CA GLU A 284 -9.10 1.82 -15.93
C GLU A 284 -8.22 0.57 -15.86
N THR A 285 -7.04 0.56 -16.48
CA THR A 285 -6.14 -0.60 -16.49
C THR A 285 -5.72 -1.02 -15.08
N ALA A 286 -5.25 -0.07 -14.27
CA ALA A 286 -4.80 -0.36 -12.91
C ALA A 286 -5.95 -0.72 -11.98
N GLN A 287 -7.07 -0.02 -12.06
CA GLN A 287 -8.24 -0.29 -11.22
C GLN A 287 -8.87 -1.65 -11.53
N LYS A 288 -8.88 -2.06 -12.80
CA LYS A 288 -9.29 -3.40 -13.22
C LYS A 288 -8.32 -4.47 -12.71
N TYR A 289 -7.00 -4.18 -12.74
CA TYR A 289 -6.00 -5.08 -12.19
C TYR A 289 -6.23 -5.35 -10.69
N PHE A 290 -6.48 -4.32 -9.89
CA PHE A 290 -6.77 -4.49 -8.46
C PHE A 290 -8.03 -5.33 -8.23
N LEU A 291 -9.09 -5.11 -9.00
CA LEU A 291 -10.33 -5.89 -8.89
C LEU A 291 -10.14 -7.37 -9.25
N GLU A 292 -9.46 -7.65 -10.36
CA GLU A 292 -9.43 -8.98 -10.96
C GLU A 292 -8.27 -9.86 -10.50
N ASN A 293 -7.13 -9.24 -10.10
CA ASN A 293 -5.91 -9.97 -9.77
C ASN A 293 -5.56 -9.93 -8.28
N THR A 294 -6.06 -8.97 -7.53
CA THR A 294 -5.79 -8.84 -6.09
C THR A 294 -7.06 -8.88 -5.24
N PHE A 295 -8.24 -8.96 -5.86
CA PHE A 295 -9.54 -8.91 -5.19
C PHE A 295 -9.71 -7.70 -4.25
N GLU A 296 -8.97 -6.62 -4.50
CA GLU A 296 -9.09 -5.36 -3.77
C GLU A 296 -10.14 -4.46 -4.43
N TYR A 297 -10.80 -3.64 -3.63
CA TYR A 297 -11.78 -2.67 -4.13
C TYR A 297 -11.12 -1.58 -4.96
N SER A 298 -11.77 -1.21 -6.07
CA SER A 298 -11.43 -0.02 -6.83
C SER A 298 -11.70 1.26 -6.03
N MET A 299 -10.82 2.26 -6.17
CA MET A 299 -11.03 3.58 -5.59
C MET A 299 -11.78 4.53 -6.50
N THR A 300 -11.91 4.21 -7.79
CA THR A 300 -12.54 5.09 -8.80
C THR A 300 -13.86 4.56 -9.35
N SER A 301 -14.25 3.34 -8.96
CA SER A 301 -15.53 2.75 -9.33
C SER A 301 -16.17 2.03 -8.14
N ASP A 302 -17.50 2.09 -8.06
CA ASP A 302 -18.26 1.38 -7.02
C ASP A 302 -18.64 -0.03 -7.49
N VAL A 303 -17.63 -0.76 -7.98
CA VAL A 303 -17.74 -2.16 -8.40
C VAL A 303 -17.06 -3.02 -7.36
N ALA A 304 -17.76 -4.06 -6.88
CA ALA A 304 -17.17 -5.04 -5.97
C ALA A 304 -16.22 -5.97 -6.77
N PRO A 305 -15.11 -6.43 -6.15
CA PRO A 305 -14.18 -7.38 -6.78
C PRO A 305 -14.84 -8.71 -7.15
N ASP A 306 -15.87 -9.11 -6.43
CA ASP A 306 -16.68 -10.30 -6.68
C ASP A 306 -18.16 -9.99 -6.46
N PRO A 307 -19.10 -10.57 -7.24
CA PRO A 307 -20.54 -10.32 -7.09
C PRO A 307 -21.13 -10.72 -5.73
N SER A 308 -20.45 -11.55 -4.95
CA SER A 308 -20.87 -11.94 -3.59
C SER A 308 -20.46 -10.92 -2.51
N LEU A 309 -19.61 -9.95 -2.87
CA LEU A 309 -19.18 -8.87 -1.98
C LEU A 309 -20.14 -7.68 -2.03
N PRO A 310 -20.33 -6.97 -0.90
CA PRO A 310 -20.95 -5.66 -0.93
C PRO A 310 -20.07 -4.70 -1.74
N LYS A 311 -20.68 -3.68 -2.33
CA LYS A 311 -19.92 -2.58 -2.91
C LYS A 311 -19.17 -1.83 -1.82
N LEU A 312 -18.08 -1.16 -2.20
CA LEU A 312 -17.30 -0.35 -1.24
C LEU A 312 -18.15 0.72 -0.53
N SER A 313 -19.11 1.33 -1.25
CA SER A 313 -20.06 2.31 -0.68
C SER A 313 -21.04 1.72 0.33
N GLU A 314 -21.25 0.41 0.32
CA GLU A 314 -22.15 -0.31 1.21
C GLU A 314 -21.45 -0.75 2.50
N ILE A 315 -20.11 -0.81 2.52
CA ILE A 315 -19.35 -1.13 3.73
C ILE A 315 -19.37 0.08 4.67
N LYS A 316 -20.03 -0.08 5.79
CA LYS A 316 -20.14 0.94 6.83
C LYS A 316 -19.12 0.65 7.94
N GLY A 317 -17.90 1.08 7.72
CA GLY A 317 -16.85 1.09 8.73
C GLY A 317 -16.96 2.28 9.68
N PRO A 318 -16.03 2.39 10.64
CA PRO A 318 -15.97 3.52 11.54
C PRO A 318 -15.67 4.83 10.79
N GLU A 319 -16.13 5.95 11.33
CA GLU A 319 -15.77 7.29 10.87
C GLU A 319 -14.33 7.61 11.33
N ILE A 320 -13.38 7.63 10.41
CA ILE A 320 -11.96 7.84 10.68
C ILE A 320 -11.29 8.61 9.55
N ASP A 321 -10.39 9.54 9.87
CA ASP A 321 -9.35 9.97 8.95
C ASP A 321 -8.28 8.87 8.89
N LEU A 322 -8.09 8.27 7.71
CA LEU A 322 -7.13 7.18 7.57
C LEU A 322 -5.68 7.61 7.80
N SER A 323 -5.36 8.92 7.74
CA SER A 323 -4.05 9.45 8.13
C SER A 323 -3.74 9.20 9.60
N ASP A 324 -4.77 9.12 10.48
CA ASP A 324 -4.62 8.84 11.91
C ASP A 324 -4.12 7.41 12.20
N LEU A 325 -4.15 6.52 11.19
CA LEU A 325 -3.51 5.19 11.28
C LEU A 325 -1.98 5.28 11.40
N SER A 326 -1.37 6.47 11.20
CA SER A 326 0.05 6.74 11.45
C SER A 326 0.45 6.58 12.92
N SER A 327 -0.51 6.65 13.86
CA SER A 327 -0.26 6.51 15.30
C SER A 327 0.03 5.05 15.73
N LEU A 328 0.87 4.35 14.95
CA LEU A 328 1.20 2.93 15.13
C LEU A 328 1.98 2.66 16.42
N GLU A 329 2.87 3.57 16.85
CA GLU A 329 3.71 3.39 18.03
C GLU A 329 2.88 3.12 19.28
N GLN A 330 1.83 3.92 19.52
CA GLN A 330 0.92 3.75 20.64
C GLN A 330 0.16 2.40 20.56
N THR A 331 -0.15 1.95 19.35
CA THR A 331 -0.77 0.64 19.12
C THR A 331 0.16 -0.50 19.48
N LEU A 332 1.44 -0.42 19.08
CA LEU A 332 2.44 -1.42 19.43
C LEU A 332 2.67 -1.48 20.94
N GLN A 333 2.63 -0.32 21.62
CA GLN A 333 2.69 -0.27 23.06
C GLN A 333 1.50 -1.03 23.69
N LEU A 334 0.26 -0.76 23.29
CA LEU A 334 -0.92 -1.47 23.81
C LEU A 334 -0.87 -2.98 23.54
N LEU A 335 -0.42 -3.39 22.33
CA LEU A 335 -0.25 -4.81 22.00
C LEU A 335 0.80 -5.49 22.90
N SER A 336 1.90 -4.80 23.17
CA SER A 336 2.97 -5.28 24.08
C SER A 336 2.48 -5.35 25.53
N GLU A 337 1.78 -4.33 26.03
CA GLU A 337 1.19 -4.32 27.38
C GLU A 337 0.16 -5.45 27.54
N ALA A 338 -0.61 -5.76 26.50
CA ALA A 338 -1.52 -6.90 26.47
C ALA A 338 -0.79 -8.25 26.34
N GLY A 339 0.53 -8.26 26.09
CA GLY A 339 1.34 -9.45 25.88
C GLY A 339 0.99 -10.21 24.60
N LEU A 340 0.57 -9.51 23.55
CA LEU A 340 0.23 -10.06 22.24
C LEU A 340 1.41 -10.04 21.26
N ILE A 341 2.38 -9.16 21.50
CA ILE A 341 3.67 -9.07 20.80
C ILE A 341 4.80 -8.93 21.79
#